data_639f9490f6ef3ebd59c4dca08840f57b
#
_entry.id   639f9490f6ef3ebd59c4dca08840f57b
#
_cell.length_a   1.000
_cell.length_b   1.000
_cell.length_c   1.000
_cell.angle_alpha   90.00
_cell.angle_beta   90.00
_cell.angle_gamma   90.00
#
_symmetry.space_group_name_H-M   'P 1'
#
loop_
_entity.id
_entity.type
_entity.pdbx_description
1 polymer ?
#
loop_
_entity_poly.entity_id
_entity_poly.type
_entity_poly.pdbx_seq_one_letter_code
_entity_poly.pdbx_strand_id
1 'polypeptide(L)'
;LKRTNPHKRKADPSMFDLSGMRKAGKRIANEIIEVYNEGLDAPQTDPEFVHEVHMMQLPLRRTTFAEVAAARRRIHDYLAEKPGDVDFNDAAALQVDLGILRREELQEKMDILDTECHIIRLGTIAIASNPFELFLDYGNQIKARSYAEQTFLIQLANGTEGYLPTEKAEKGGHYSAFLAS
;
A
#
# COMPACT_ATOMS: atom_id res chain seq x y z
N LEU A 1 -17.42 -21.48 7.07
CA LEU A 1 -16.60 -21.90 8.22
C LEU A 1 -15.66 -20.76 8.59
N LYS A 2 -16.01 -19.98 9.63
CA LYS A 2 -15.09 -18.95 10.19
C LYS A 2 -13.90 -19.70 10.81
N ARG A 3 -12.75 -19.67 10.13
CA ARG A 3 -11.48 -20.06 10.75
C ARG A 3 -11.14 -19.04 11.83
N THR A 4 -11.45 -19.35 13.07
CA THR A 4 -10.92 -18.61 14.21
C THR A 4 -9.42 -18.90 14.29
N ASN A 5 -8.59 -17.89 14.03
CA ASN A 5 -7.15 -18.00 14.23
C ASN A 5 -6.86 -18.17 15.73
N PRO A 6 -6.39 -19.35 16.21
CA PRO A 6 -6.14 -19.60 17.62
C PRO A 6 -5.04 -18.73 18.23
N HIS A 7 -4.26 -18.04 17.38
CA HIS A 7 -3.17 -17.15 17.81
C HIS A 7 -3.56 -15.66 17.83
N LYS A 8 -4.85 -15.33 17.68
CA LYS A 8 -5.29 -13.93 17.82
C LYS A 8 -5.08 -13.52 19.28
N ARG A 9 -3.92 -12.94 19.60
CA ARG A 9 -3.69 -12.28 20.89
C ARG A 9 -4.78 -11.22 21.06
N LYS A 10 -5.44 -11.21 22.22
CA LYS A 10 -6.32 -10.10 22.57
C LYS A 10 -5.51 -8.83 22.43
N ALA A 11 -6.01 -7.87 21.65
CA ALA A 11 -5.37 -6.58 21.53
C ALA A 11 -5.20 -5.98 22.94
N ASP A 12 -3.98 -5.58 23.29
CA ASP A 12 -3.71 -4.93 24.57
C ASP A 12 -4.38 -3.54 24.54
N PRO A 13 -5.39 -3.27 25.40
CA PRO A 13 -6.06 -1.97 25.40
C PRO A 13 -5.10 -0.80 25.61
N SER A 14 -3.94 -1.03 26.28
CA SER A 14 -2.92 -0.01 26.50
C SER A 14 -2.15 0.39 25.23
N MET A 15 -2.37 -0.29 24.10
CA MET A 15 -1.77 0.02 22.80
C MET A 15 -2.66 0.93 21.95
N PHE A 16 -3.80 1.38 22.45
CA PHE A 16 -4.69 2.30 21.76
C PHE A 16 -4.52 3.74 22.26
N ASP A 17 -5.03 4.70 21.48
CA ASP A 17 -5.00 6.12 21.75
C ASP A 17 -3.58 6.70 21.94
N LEU A 18 -3.47 7.82 22.59
CA LEU A 18 -2.21 8.51 22.90
C LEU A 18 -1.24 7.62 23.68
N SER A 19 -1.75 6.76 24.55
CA SER A 19 -0.93 5.81 25.31
C SER A 19 -0.24 4.82 24.37
N GLY A 20 -0.99 4.24 23.43
CA GLY A 20 -0.44 3.32 22.43
C GLY A 20 0.57 3.99 21.52
N MET A 21 0.26 5.20 21.04
CA MET A 21 1.16 5.99 20.21
C MET A 21 2.49 6.27 20.92
N ARG A 22 2.46 6.70 22.19
CA ARG A 22 3.67 6.96 22.97
C ARG A 22 4.48 5.69 23.20
N LYS A 23 3.84 4.56 23.46
CA LYS A 23 4.53 3.26 23.64
C LYS A 23 5.21 2.81 22.34
N ALA A 24 4.52 2.92 21.21
CA ALA A 24 5.07 2.59 19.92
C ALA A 24 6.26 3.49 19.56
N GLY A 25 6.11 4.81 19.70
CA GLY A 25 7.18 5.78 19.47
C GLY A 25 8.40 5.54 20.39
N LYS A 26 8.17 5.23 21.68
CA LYS A 26 9.26 4.93 22.61
C LYS A 26 10.01 3.64 22.23
N ARG A 27 9.32 2.60 21.77
CA ARG A 27 9.97 1.38 21.26
C ARG A 27 10.89 1.68 20.08
N ILE A 28 10.38 2.40 19.07
CA ILE A 28 11.17 2.79 17.90
C ILE A 28 12.38 3.64 18.32
N ALA A 29 12.19 4.63 19.19
CA ALA A 29 13.28 5.47 19.67
C ALA A 29 14.35 4.68 20.43
N ASN A 30 13.94 3.74 21.26
CA ASN A 30 14.89 2.90 22.02
C ASN A 30 15.72 2.02 21.07
N GLU A 31 15.10 1.39 20.06
CA GLU A 31 15.82 0.59 19.05
C GLU A 31 16.83 1.44 18.28
N ILE A 32 16.46 2.67 17.90
CA ILE A 32 17.38 3.58 17.21
C ILE A 32 18.56 3.95 18.12
N ILE A 33 18.31 4.24 19.40
CA ILE A 33 19.36 4.60 20.36
C ILE A 33 20.29 3.40 20.60
N GLU A 34 19.74 2.20 20.73
CA GLU A 34 20.51 0.96 20.92
C GLU A 34 21.44 0.71 19.74
N VAL A 35 20.88 0.71 18.51
CA VAL A 35 21.66 0.54 17.28
C VAL A 35 22.71 1.65 17.11
N TYR A 36 22.36 2.91 17.44
CA TYR A 36 23.30 4.02 17.40
C TYR A 36 24.50 3.82 18.34
N ASN A 37 24.24 3.33 19.56
CA ASN A 37 25.29 3.13 20.55
C ASN A 37 26.15 1.88 20.27
N GLU A 38 25.58 0.84 19.66
CA GLU A 38 26.27 -0.43 19.40
C GLU A 38 26.82 -0.56 17.99
N GLY A 39 26.20 0.12 17.00
CA GLY A 39 26.43 -0.10 15.58
C GLY A 39 27.45 0.81 14.91
N LEU A 40 28.12 1.73 15.66
CA LEU A 40 29.05 2.70 15.05
C LEU A 40 30.50 2.21 14.98
N ASP A 41 30.73 0.90 15.02
CA ASP A 41 32.09 0.35 15.01
C ASP A 41 32.85 0.60 13.69
N ALA A 42 32.15 0.84 12.59
CA ALA A 42 32.77 1.15 11.30
C ALA A 42 31.91 2.09 10.43
N PRO A 43 31.76 3.37 10.82
CA PRO A 43 30.97 4.32 10.01
C PRO A 43 31.65 4.56 8.65
N GLN A 44 30.88 4.53 7.57
CA GLN A 44 31.34 4.96 6.26
C GLN A 44 31.42 6.49 6.25
N THR A 45 32.61 7.03 6.01
CA THR A 45 32.85 8.48 6.04
C THR A 45 32.70 9.17 4.69
N ASP A 46 32.74 8.40 3.59
CA ASP A 46 32.57 8.89 2.22
C ASP A 46 31.77 7.87 1.37
N PRO A 47 30.48 7.64 1.71
CA PRO A 47 29.66 6.71 0.95
C PRO A 47 29.33 7.28 -0.42
N GLU A 48 29.39 6.43 -1.45
CA GLU A 48 28.91 6.79 -2.78
C GLU A 48 27.42 7.14 -2.71
N PHE A 49 27.06 8.32 -3.22
CA PHE A 49 25.67 8.76 -3.31
C PHE A 49 25.24 8.83 -4.76
N VAL A 50 24.19 8.09 -5.10
CA VAL A 50 23.53 8.13 -6.41
C VAL A 50 22.04 8.32 -6.19
N HIS A 51 21.42 9.19 -6.98
CA HIS A 51 19.98 9.36 -7.02
C HIS A 51 19.51 9.38 -8.46
N GLU A 52 18.60 8.47 -8.78
CA GLU A 52 17.98 8.38 -10.10
C GLU A 52 16.46 8.46 -9.95
N VAL A 53 15.82 9.09 -10.93
CA VAL A 53 14.36 9.17 -11.05
C VAL A 53 13.93 8.40 -12.29
N HIS A 54 13.02 7.46 -12.10
CA HIS A 54 12.50 6.64 -13.19
C HIS A 54 11.01 6.89 -13.35
N MET A 55 10.60 7.33 -14.54
CA MET A 55 9.19 7.40 -14.93
C MET A 55 8.79 6.05 -15.53
N MET A 56 7.93 5.33 -14.83
CA MET A 56 7.37 4.07 -15.32
C MET A 56 5.99 4.33 -15.90
N GLN A 57 5.71 3.70 -17.03
CA GLN A 57 4.40 3.75 -17.69
C GLN A 57 3.66 2.44 -17.41
N LEU A 58 2.65 2.51 -16.55
CA LEU A 58 1.87 1.34 -16.15
C LEU A 58 0.53 1.35 -16.86
N PRO A 59 0.14 0.25 -17.54
CA PRO A 59 -1.17 0.16 -18.14
C PRO A 59 -2.26 0.14 -17.06
N LEU A 60 -3.30 0.95 -17.24
CA LEU A 60 -4.46 0.94 -16.38
C LEU A 60 -5.34 -0.29 -16.68
N ARG A 61 -5.82 -0.94 -15.63
CA ARG A 61 -6.86 -1.96 -15.76
C ARG A 61 -8.13 -1.32 -16.32
N ARG A 62 -8.71 -1.95 -17.33
CA ARG A 62 -9.98 -1.52 -17.90
C ARG A 62 -11.14 -2.29 -17.28
N THR A 63 -12.20 -1.58 -16.93
CA THR A 63 -13.45 -2.20 -16.48
C THR A 63 -14.24 -2.68 -17.69
N THR A 64 -14.96 -3.78 -17.51
CA THR A 64 -15.89 -4.29 -18.49
C THR A 64 -17.29 -3.72 -18.28
N PHE A 65 -18.11 -3.72 -19.33
CA PHE A 65 -19.51 -3.34 -19.24
C PHE A 65 -20.28 -4.14 -18.18
N ALA A 66 -19.99 -5.43 -18.06
CA ALA A 66 -20.63 -6.31 -17.06
C ALA A 66 -20.28 -5.92 -15.62
N GLU A 67 -19.00 -5.57 -15.34
CA GLU A 67 -18.56 -5.09 -14.03
C GLU A 67 -19.26 -3.79 -13.66
N VAL A 68 -19.29 -2.83 -14.57
CA VAL A 68 -19.94 -1.53 -14.38
C VAL A 68 -21.43 -1.69 -14.13
N ALA A 69 -22.12 -2.49 -14.94
CA ALA A 69 -23.56 -2.73 -14.78
C ALA A 69 -23.86 -3.42 -13.43
N ALA A 70 -23.02 -4.36 -13.01
CA ALA A 70 -23.16 -5.03 -11.72
C ALA A 70 -22.90 -4.07 -10.55
N ALA A 71 -21.88 -3.21 -10.64
CA ALA A 71 -21.57 -2.21 -9.62
C ALA A 71 -22.73 -1.20 -9.49
N ARG A 72 -23.23 -0.66 -10.58
CA ARG A 72 -24.39 0.25 -10.58
C ARG A 72 -25.61 -0.38 -9.91
N ARG A 73 -25.87 -1.66 -10.19
CA ARG A 73 -26.98 -2.39 -9.59
C ARG A 73 -26.80 -2.54 -8.07
N ARG A 74 -25.64 -2.99 -7.62
CA ARG A 74 -25.36 -3.16 -6.17
C ARG A 74 -25.48 -1.84 -5.41
N ILE A 75 -24.98 -0.76 -5.96
CA ILE A 75 -25.13 0.58 -5.37
C ILE A 75 -26.61 0.96 -5.28
N HIS A 76 -27.35 0.78 -6.37
CA HIS A 76 -28.80 1.09 -6.40
C HIS A 76 -29.56 0.28 -5.34
N ASP A 77 -29.35 -1.04 -5.30
CA ASP A 77 -30.07 -1.94 -4.38
C ASP A 77 -29.72 -1.61 -2.91
N TYR A 78 -28.44 -1.36 -2.63
CA TYR A 78 -28.01 -0.94 -1.29
C TYR A 78 -28.68 0.35 -0.82
N LEU A 79 -28.70 1.38 -1.69
CA LEU A 79 -29.32 2.66 -1.36
C LEU A 79 -30.84 2.60 -1.27
N ALA A 80 -31.49 1.72 -2.05
CA ALA A 80 -32.93 1.50 -1.97
C ALA A 80 -33.39 0.88 -0.65
N GLU A 81 -32.54 0.06 -0.03
CA GLU A 81 -32.84 -0.57 1.27
C GLU A 81 -32.48 0.33 2.48
N LYS A 82 -31.81 1.45 2.25
CA LYS A 82 -31.34 2.33 3.30
C LYS A 82 -32.17 3.62 3.38
N PRO A 83 -32.98 3.82 4.42
CA PRO A 83 -33.62 5.11 4.65
C PRO A 83 -32.64 6.10 5.28
N GLY A 84 -32.49 7.29 4.69
CA GLY A 84 -31.71 8.40 5.23
C GLY A 84 -30.50 8.78 4.40
N ASP A 85 -29.69 9.66 4.94
CA ASP A 85 -28.50 10.17 4.28
C ASP A 85 -27.37 9.13 4.26
N VAL A 86 -26.56 9.16 3.20
CA VAL A 86 -25.39 8.29 3.06
C VAL A 86 -24.29 8.77 4.00
N ASP A 87 -23.76 7.87 4.82
CA ASP A 87 -22.68 8.15 5.75
C ASP A 87 -21.34 7.49 5.33
N PHE A 88 -20.31 7.64 6.17
CA PHE A 88 -18.99 7.06 5.93
C PHE A 88 -19.02 5.52 5.86
N ASN A 89 -19.89 4.87 6.64
CA ASN A 89 -19.97 3.41 6.65
C ASN A 89 -20.57 2.90 5.33
N ASP A 90 -21.48 3.65 4.74
CA ASP A 90 -22.07 3.34 3.44
C ASP A 90 -21.04 3.48 2.33
N ALA A 91 -20.27 4.56 2.36
CA ALA A 91 -19.17 4.74 1.42
C ALA A 91 -18.14 3.60 1.54
N ALA A 92 -17.84 3.17 2.77
CA ALA A 92 -16.96 2.03 3.01
C ALA A 92 -17.56 0.69 2.53
N ALA A 93 -18.87 0.49 2.68
CA ALA A 93 -19.55 -0.70 2.16
C ALA A 93 -19.56 -0.76 0.64
N LEU A 94 -19.69 0.39 -0.01
CA LEU A 94 -19.76 0.53 -1.47
C LEU A 94 -18.41 0.82 -2.14
N GLN A 95 -17.30 0.85 -1.38
CA GLN A 95 -16.00 1.31 -1.86
C GLN A 95 -15.51 0.58 -3.14
N VAL A 96 -15.77 -0.74 -3.24
CA VAL A 96 -15.38 -1.53 -4.41
C VAL A 96 -16.18 -1.13 -5.64
N ASP A 97 -17.49 -0.98 -5.49
CA ASP A 97 -18.38 -0.61 -6.59
C ASP A 97 -18.15 0.83 -7.06
N LEU A 98 -17.93 1.74 -6.12
CA LEU A 98 -17.54 3.12 -6.41
C LEU A 98 -16.17 3.17 -7.11
N GLY A 99 -15.24 2.30 -6.71
CA GLY A 99 -13.94 2.14 -7.37
C GLY A 99 -14.07 1.71 -8.82
N ILE A 100 -14.97 0.78 -9.13
CA ILE A 100 -15.26 0.33 -10.50
C ILE A 100 -15.81 1.50 -11.35
N LEU A 101 -16.77 2.28 -10.82
CA LEU A 101 -17.31 3.42 -11.54
C LEU A 101 -16.27 4.52 -11.78
N ARG A 102 -15.45 4.81 -10.78
CA ARG A 102 -14.34 5.77 -10.94
C ARG A 102 -13.37 5.31 -12.03
N ARG A 103 -13.10 4.03 -12.13
CA ARG A 103 -12.21 3.46 -13.15
C ARG A 103 -12.82 3.53 -14.54
N GLU A 104 -14.14 3.33 -14.67
CA GLU A 104 -14.87 3.57 -15.92
C GLU A 104 -14.63 5.00 -16.43
N GLU A 105 -14.72 5.99 -15.55
CA GLU A 105 -14.48 7.39 -15.92
C GLU A 105 -13.02 7.67 -16.27
N LEU A 106 -12.06 7.04 -15.55
CA LEU A 106 -10.64 7.23 -15.80
C LEU A 106 -10.19 6.63 -17.12
N GLN A 107 -10.70 5.45 -17.51
CA GLN A 107 -10.31 4.78 -18.74
C GLN A 107 -10.77 5.51 -20.02
N GLU A 108 -11.70 6.47 -19.91
CA GLU A 108 -12.06 7.36 -21.00
C GLU A 108 -11.02 8.49 -21.21
N LYS A 109 -10.21 8.76 -20.20
CA LYS A 109 -9.26 9.88 -20.17
C LYS A 109 -7.82 9.45 -20.35
N MET A 110 -7.48 8.25 -19.90
CA MET A 110 -6.11 7.75 -19.90
C MET A 110 -6.06 6.23 -19.96
N ASP A 111 -5.07 5.70 -20.66
CA ASP A 111 -4.78 4.26 -20.75
C ASP A 111 -3.55 3.87 -19.94
N ILE A 112 -2.72 4.84 -19.63
CA ILE A 112 -1.41 4.66 -19.00
C ILE A 112 -1.33 5.60 -17.79
N LEU A 113 -0.82 5.08 -16.70
CA LEU A 113 -0.44 5.84 -15.51
C LEU A 113 1.07 6.05 -15.53
N ASP A 114 1.48 7.32 -15.65
CA ASP A 114 2.88 7.69 -15.45
C ASP A 114 3.19 7.69 -13.96
N THR A 115 4.18 6.89 -13.58
CA THR A 115 4.52 6.64 -12.17
C THR A 115 5.97 7.01 -11.91
N GLU A 116 6.18 7.97 -11.02
CA GLU A 116 7.52 8.41 -10.62
C GLU A 116 8.05 7.51 -9.49
N CYS A 117 9.23 6.93 -9.72
CA CYS A 117 9.95 6.13 -8.75
C CYS A 117 11.36 6.66 -8.56
N HIS A 118 11.80 6.79 -7.31
CA HIS A 118 13.16 7.19 -6.99
C HIS A 118 13.98 6.01 -6.52
N ILE A 119 15.20 5.93 -7.01
CA ILE A 119 16.21 4.99 -6.54
C ILE A 119 17.37 5.81 -5.97
N ILE A 120 17.63 5.61 -4.70
CA ILE A 120 18.73 6.28 -3.99
C ILE A 120 19.69 5.20 -3.52
N ARG A 121 20.97 5.37 -3.82
CA ARG A 121 22.06 4.57 -3.26
C ARG A 121 22.87 5.42 -2.31
N LEU A 122 23.16 4.89 -1.14
CA LEU A 122 24.08 5.48 -0.17
C LEU A 122 25.03 4.39 0.31
N GLY A 123 26.23 4.34 -0.28
CA GLY A 123 27.19 3.27 -0.05
C GLY A 123 26.62 1.90 -0.41
N THR A 124 26.48 1.02 0.57
CA THR A 124 25.91 -0.33 0.43
C THR A 124 24.41 -0.40 0.64
N ILE A 125 23.74 0.72 0.91
CA ILE A 125 22.30 0.81 1.15
C ILE A 125 21.58 1.30 -0.10
N ALA A 126 20.42 0.73 -0.41
CA ALA A 126 19.50 1.21 -1.42
C ALA A 126 18.15 1.59 -0.82
N ILE A 127 17.56 2.66 -1.36
CA ILE A 127 16.20 3.10 -1.03
C ILE A 127 15.45 3.21 -2.36
N ALA A 128 14.30 2.55 -2.46
CA ALA A 128 13.42 2.63 -3.61
C ALA A 128 12.05 3.16 -3.19
N SER A 129 11.55 4.19 -3.86
CA SER A 129 10.23 4.75 -3.58
C SER A 129 9.22 4.39 -4.66
N ASN A 130 7.95 4.40 -4.30
CA ASN A 130 6.83 4.26 -5.21
C ASN A 130 5.55 4.88 -4.61
N PRO A 131 4.56 5.29 -5.43
CA PRO A 131 3.33 5.92 -4.94
C PRO A 131 2.23 4.92 -4.52
N PHE A 132 2.49 3.62 -4.56
CA PHE A 132 1.49 2.58 -4.28
C PHE A 132 1.55 2.08 -2.83
N GLU A 133 0.47 1.45 -2.40
CA GLU A 133 0.47 0.49 -1.31
C GLU A 133 0.85 -0.88 -1.90
N LEU A 134 2.16 -1.16 -1.94
CA LEU A 134 2.71 -2.38 -2.52
C LEU A 134 2.41 -3.61 -1.69
N PHE A 135 1.95 -4.68 -2.36
CA PHE A 135 1.87 -5.98 -1.73
C PHE A 135 3.28 -6.54 -1.41
N LEU A 136 3.37 -7.27 -0.30
CA LEU A 136 4.63 -7.77 0.25
C LEU A 136 5.47 -8.58 -0.75
N ASP A 137 4.83 -9.31 -1.66
CA ASP A 137 5.52 -10.12 -2.67
C ASP A 137 6.44 -9.27 -3.57
N TYR A 138 6.02 -8.05 -3.95
CA TYR A 138 6.88 -7.11 -4.69
C TYR A 138 8.10 -6.70 -3.88
N GLY A 139 7.88 -6.35 -2.60
CA GLY A 139 8.95 -5.99 -1.70
C GLY A 139 10.00 -7.08 -1.54
N ASN A 140 9.55 -8.31 -1.35
CA ASN A 140 10.43 -9.47 -1.25
C ASN A 140 11.23 -9.69 -2.54
N GLN A 141 10.59 -9.56 -3.71
CA GLN A 141 11.25 -9.71 -5.00
C GLN A 141 12.28 -8.61 -5.27
N ILE A 142 11.97 -7.36 -4.92
CA ILE A 142 12.90 -6.24 -5.08
C ILE A 142 14.12 -6.44 -4.19
N LYS A 143 13.92 -6.77 -2.91
CA LYS A 143 15.01 -7.05 -1.98
C LYS A 143 15.87 -8.24 -2.42
N ALA A 144 15.25 -9.31 -2.90
CA ALA A 144 15.97 -10.50 -3.35
C ALA A 144 16.82 -10.27 -4.62
N ARG A 145 16.50 -9.26 -5.42
CA ARG A 145 17.22 -8.90 -6.66
C ARG A 145 18.16 -7.72 -6.48
N SER A 146 18.10 -7.04 -5.35
CA SER A 146 18.97 -5.92 -5.04
C SER A 146 20.42 -6.37 -4.83
N TYR A 147 21.36 -5.59 -5.36
CA TYR A 147 22.78 -5.77 -5.08
C TYR A 147 23.24 -5.08 -3.79
N ALA A 148 22.36 -4.27 -3.17
CA ALA A 148 22.66 -3.60 -1.92
C ALA A 148 22.60 -4.58 -0.75
N GLU A 149 23.42 -4.37 0.27
CA GLU A 149 23.37 -5.14 1.53
C GLU A 149 22.04 -4.94 2.24
N GLN A 150 21.51 -3.71 2.20
CA GLN A 150 20.22 -3.37 2.76
C GLN A 150 19.40 -2.57 1.74
N THR A 151 18.15 -2.99 1.51
CA THR A 151 17.22 -2.28 0.63
C THR A 151 15.96 -1.88 1.40
N PHE A 152 15.67 -0.59 1.39
CA PHE A 152 14.43 -0.01 1.93
C PHE A 152 13.46 0.30 0.81
N LEU A 153 12.18 -0.05 1.03
CA LEU A 153 11.10 0.30 0.13
C LEU A 153 10.20 1.32 0.82
N ILE A 154 10.04 2.46 0.20
CA ILE A 154 9.20 3.56 0.68
C ILE A 154 7.95 3.60 -0.18
N GLN A 155 6.83 3.29 0.43
CA GLN A 155 5.51 3.33 -0.20
C GLN A 155 4.88 4.70 -0.06
N LEU A 156 3.86 4.99 -0.88
CA LEU A 156 3.08 6.23 -0.82
C LEU A 156 3.99 7.47 -0.89
N ALA A 157 5.07 7.38 -1.65
CA ALA A 157 6.01 8.46 -1.86
C ALA A 157 5.76 9.12 -3.22
N ASN A 158 5.67 10.45 -3.24
CA ASN A 158 5.41 11.28 -4.42
C ASN A 158 4.04 11.03 -5.09
N GLY A 159 3.10 10.42 -4.37
CA GLY A 159 1.76 10.13 -4.87
C GLY A 159 1.01 9.12 -4.00
N THR A 160 -0.25 8.88 -4.35
CA THR A 160 -1.14 7.91 -3.71
C THR A 160 -1.97 7.22 -4.78
N GLU A 161 -1.42 6.20 -5.40
CA GLU A 161 -2.07 5.52 -6.54
C GLU A 161 -2.87 4.29 -6.12
N GLY A 162 -3.05 4.09 -4.79
CA GLY A 162 -3.78 2.97 -4.22
C GLY A 162 -2.96 1.69 -4.12
N TYR A 163 -3.65 0.58 -3.97
CA TYR A 163 -2.99 -0.73 -3.85
C TYR A 163 -2.47 -1.23 -5.19
N LEU A 164 -1.31 -1.87 -5.17
CA LEU A 164 -0.79 -2.62 -6.31
C LEU A 164 -0.69 -4.10 -5.92
N PRO A 165 -1.75 -4.90 -6.17
CA PRO A 165 -1.77 -6.31 -5.84
C PRO A 165 -0.95 -7.13 -6.83
N THR A 166 -0.51 -8.31 -6.40
CA THR A 166 -0.02 -9.34 -7.30
C THR A 166 -1.18 -10.17 -7.86
N GLU A 167 -0.97 -10.85 -8.97
CA GLU A 167 -1.95 -11.80 -9.54
C GLU A 167 -2.45 -12.83 -8.50
N LYS A 168 -1.55 -13.28 -7.61
CA LYS A 168 -1.89 -14.18 -6.51
C LYS A 168 -2.84 -13.53 -5.51
N ALA A 169 -2.62 -12.24 -5.19
CA ALA A 169 -3.48 -11.50 -4.28
C ALA A 169 -4.86 -11.23 -4.90
N GLU A 170 -4.92 -10.90 -6.19
CA GLU A 170 -6.18 -10.73 -6.93
C GLU A 170 -7.00 -12.02 -6.92
N LYS A 171 -6.37 -13.17 -7.22
CA LYS A 171 -7.03 -14.48 -7.15
C LYS A 171 -7.48 -14.86 -5.73
N GLY A 172 -6.78 -14.40 -4.71
CA GLY A 172 -7.14 -14.63 -3.31
C GLY A 172 -8.32 -13.78 -2.84
N GLY A 173 -8.57 -12.66 -3.49
CA GLY A 173 -9.60 -11.67 -3.15
C GLY A 173 -9.32 -11.03 -1.79
N HIS A 174 -9.61 -9.81 -1.64
CA HIS A 174 -9.73 -8.98 -0.43
C HIS A 174 -9.93 -7.54 -0.90
N TYR A 175 -10.43 -6.67 -0.04
CA TYR A 175 -10.71 -5.28 -0.42
C TYR A 175 -9.53 -4.56 -1.09
N SER A 176 -8.30 -4.80 -0.61
CA SER A 176 -7.10 -4.18 -1.15
C SER A 176 -6.71 -4.68 -2.55
N ALA A 177 -7.09 -5.92 -2.91
CA ALA A 177 -6.87 -6.45 -4.24
C ALA A 177 -7.94 -5.95 -5.23
N PHE A 178 -9.19 -5.84 -4.79
CA PHE A 178 -10.30 -5.36 -5.63
C PHE A 178 -10.20 -3.86 -5.97
N LEU A 179 -9.75 -3.04 -5.01
CA LEU A 179 -9.63 -1.59 -5.22
C LEU A 179 -8.55 -1.22 -6.23
N ALA A 180 -7.50 -2.02 -6.29
CA ALA A 180 -6.39 -1.80 -7.22
C ALA A 180 -6.67 -2.36 -8.62
N SER A 181 -7.52 -3.36 -8.71
CA SER A 181 -7.79 -4.09 -9.96
C SER A 181 -8.80 -3.42 -10.88
#